data_6be5882157c3de3635782b14016f6b87
#
_entry.id   6be5882157c3de3635782b14016f6b87
#
_cell.length_a   1.000
_cell.length_b   1.000
_cell.length_c   1.000
_cell.angle_alpha   90.00
_cell.angle_beta   90.00
_cell.angle_gamma   90.00
#
_symmetry.space_group_name_H-M   'P 1'
#
loop_
_entity.id
_entity.type
_entity.pdbx_description
1 polymer ?
#
loop_
_entity_poly.entity_id
_entity_poly.type
_entity_poly.pdbx_seq_one_letter_code
_entity_poly.pdbx_strand_id
1 'polypeptide(L)'
;MRFDKLFQGEGGVGDFVFDGSTAAVFDDMLDRSIPFYREIQRMVVELGVQFIEKGGGTVYDIGCSTGNTLLGFMAATPADRSVTFVGIEPSAPMRDKCAKRLAASERANAAELWSQPIEDLDRLPDASVIVMLYTLQFVRPLHRSAVLAMCFESLKPGGCLLLGEKILSDSSTLSRLYIERYHEFKLRNGYSHTEIARKREALENVLVPYRDSENRTVLAEAGFNPVDQIFRWYNFAVYLAVKA
;
A
#
# COMPACT_ATOMS: atom_id res chain seq x y z
N MET A 1 -12.30 -11.53 13.26
CA MET A 1 -11.25 -10.52 13.21
C MET A 1 -10.74 -10.30 14.63
N ARG A 2 -9.43 -10.32 14.88
CA ARG A 2 -8.87 -10.04 16.22
C ARG A 2 -8.66 -8.55 16.35
N PHE A 3 -8.97 -7.98 17.52
CA PHE A 3 -8.81 -6.56 17.80
C PHE A 3 -7.34 -6.21 18.02
N ASP A 4 -6.85 -5.10 17.42
CA ASP A 4 -5.47 -4.62 17.58
C ASP A 4 -5.24 -4.10 19.00
N LYS A 5 -4.38 -4.80 19.75
CA LYS A 5 -3.95 -4.50 21.11
C LYS A 5 -2.42 -4.50 21.25
N LEU A 6 -1.69 -4.45 20.16
CA LEU A 6 -0.24 -4.61 20.14
C LEU A 6 0.49 -3.57 21.00
N PHE A 7 -0.07 -2.38 21.16
CA PHE A 7 0.55 -1.27 21.88
C PHE A 7 -0.08 -0.99 23.25
N GLN A 8 -0.91 -1.89 23.80
CA GLN A 8 -1.54 -1.72 25.12
C GLN A 8 -0.61 -2.10 26.31
N GLY A 9 0.48 -2.83 26.09
CA GLY A 9 1.37 -3.30 27.16
C GLY A 9 2.24 -2.21 27.79
N GLU A 10 2.90 -2.51 28.93
CA GLU A 10 3.81 -1.62 29.69
C GLU A 10 5.28 -2.04 29.45
N GLY A 11 5.77 -2.24 28.35
CA GLY A 11 7.19 -2.57 28.07
C GLY A 11 7.88 -1.49 27.24
N GLY A 12 9.18 -1.60 26.99
CA GLY A 12 9.88 -0.80 26.00
C GLY A 12 9.29 -0.96 24.60
N VAL A 13 9.33 0.08 23.79
CA VAL A 13 8.86 0.04 22.41
C VAL A 13 10.04 -0.25 21.50
N GLY A 14 10.00 -1.39 20.79
CA GLY A 14 10.94 -1.67 19.69
C GLY A 14 10.40 -1.15 18.36
N ASP A 15 11.23 -1.25 17.32
CA ASP A 15 10.81 -0.91 15.95
C ASP A 15 9.63 -1.77 15.51
N PHE A 16 8.76 -1.19 14.69
CA PHE A 16 7.59 -1.89 14.16
C PHE A 16 8.01 -3.03 13.23
N VAL A 17 7.48 -4.23 13.49
CA VAL A 17 7.79 -5.43 12.71
C VAL A 17 6.51 -6.06 12.18
N PHE A 18 6.54 -6.50 10.92
CA PHE A 18 5.44 -7.24 10.29
C PHE A 18 5.54 -8.75 10.63
N ASP A 19 5.43 -9.08 11.91
CA ASP A 19 5.51 -10.44 12.45
C ASP A 19 4.13 -11.13 12.55
N GLY A 20 4.10 -12.34 13.18
CA GLY A 20 2.88 -13.10 13.36
C GLY A 20 1.83 -12.41 14.26
N SER A 21 2.27 -11.61 15.25
CA SER A 21 1.37 -10.86 16.13
C SER A 21 0.70 -9.73 15.38
N THR A 22 1.47 -9.01 14.56
CA THR A 22 0.98 -7.97 13.67
C THR A 22 0.04 -8.56 12.61
N ALA A 23 0.41 -9.65 11.95
CA ALA A 23 -0.44 -10.32 10.97
C ALA A 23 -1.81 -10.73 11.53
N ALA A 24 -1.87 -11.14 12.80
CA ALA A 24 -3.11 -11.58 13.43
C ALA A 24 -4.17 -10.48 13.56
N VAL A 25 -3.75 -9.22 13.71
CA VAL A 25 -4.61 -8.05 13.95
C VAL A 25 -4.59 -7.03 12.80
N PHE A 26 -3.84 -7.30 11.74
CA PHE A 26 -3.49 -6.31 10.70
C PHE A 26 -4.71 -5.66 10.03
N ASP A 27 -5.73 -6.43 9.69
CA ASP A 27 -6.93 -5.89 9.03
C ASP A 27 -7.69 -4.91 9.94
N ASP A 28 -7.82 -5.22 11.26
CA ASP A 28 -8.38 -4.31 12.25
C ASP A 28 -7.52 -3.06 12.43
N MET A 29 -6.19 -3.24 12.43
CA MET A 29 -5.24 -2.15 12.51
C MET A 29 -5.37 -1.18 11.32
N LEU A 30 -5.53 -1.67 10.10
CA LEU A 30 -5.72 -0.85 8.90
C LEU A 30 -7.05 -0.08 8.96
N ASP A 31 -8.16 -0.76 9.22
CA ASP A 31 -9.50 -0.15 9.33
C ASP A 31 -9.54 0.98 10.38
N ARG A 32 -8.81 0.83 11.49
CA ARG A 32 -8.78 1.81 12.59
C ARG A 32 -7.71 2.90 12.43
N SER A 33 -6.68 2.66 11.63
CA SER A 33 -5.54 3.59 11.50
C SER A 33 -5.48 4.33 10.17
N ILE A 34 -6.06 3.80 9.09
CA ILE A 34 -6.06 4.45 7.78
C ILE A 34 -7.45 5.03 7.52
N PRO A 35 -7.57 6.37 7.38
CA PRO A 35 -8.86 7.01 7.09
C PRO A 35 -9.43 6.51 5.77
N PHE A 36 -10.71 6.15 5.78
CA PHE A 36 -11.43 5.66 4.59
C PHE A 36 -10.79 4.45 3.90
N TYR A 37 -10.11 3.58 4.67
CA TYR A 37 -9.34 2.46 4.11
C TYR A 37 -10.13 1.63 3.10
N ARG A 38 -11.36 1.23 3.43
CA ARG A 38 -12.21 0.42 2.55
C ARG A 38 -12.61 1.14 1.27
N GLU A 39 -12.87 2.44 1.38
CA GLU A 39 -13.21 3.27 0.22
C GLU A 39 -11.99 3.47 -0.69
N ILE A 40 -10.80 3.67 -0.12
CA ILE A 40 -9.54 3.72 -0.88
C ILE A 40 -9.33 2.40 -1.64
N GLN A 41 -9.53 1.26 -0.98
CA GLN A 41 -9.44 -0.06 -1.63
C GLN A 41 -10.40 -0.16 -2.82
N ARG A 42 -11.68 0.26 -2.64
CA ARG A 42 -12.68 0.27 -3.70
C ARG A 42 -12.26 1.15 -4.87
N MET A 43 -11.87 2.40 -4.61
CA MET A 43 -11.44 3.37 -5.63
C MET A 43 -10.23 2.86 -6.43
N VAL A 44 -9.23 2.32 -5.74
CA VAL A 44 -8.01 1.79 -6.36
C VAL A 44 -8.34 0.61 -7.29
N VAL A 45 -9.19 -0.30 -6.85
CA VAL A 45 -9.62 -1.45 -7.65
C VAL A 45 -10.46 -1.00 -8.85
N GLU A 46 -11.46 -0.14 -8.64
CA GLU A 46 -12.33 0.35 -9.71
C GLU A 46 -11.57 1.07 -10.81
N LEU A 47 -10.62 1.93 -10.43
CA LEU A 47 -9.76 2.64 -11.39
C LEU A 47 -8.76 1.68 -12.04
N GLY A 48 -8.06 0.87 -11.27
CA GLY A 48 -7.01 -0.01 -11.78
C GLY A 48 -7.52 -1.02 -12.80
N VAL A 49 -8.72 -1.57 -12.62
CA VAL A 49 -9.34 -2.50 -13.59
C VAL A 49 -9.52 -1.87 -14.97
N GLN A 50 -9.67 -0.54 -15.07
CA GLN A 50 -9.80 0.16 -16.36
C GLN A 50 -8.49 0.14 -17.18
N PHE A 51 -7.35 -0.03 -16.51
CA PHE A 51 -6.02 -0.11 -17.13
C PHE A 51 -5.61 -1.54 -17.53
N ILE A 52 -6.44 -2.54 -17.26
CA ILE A 52 -6.22 -3.91 -17.72
C ILE A 52 -6.81 -4.03 -19.11
N GLU A 53 -5.96 -4.25 -20.12
CA GLU A 53 -6.41 -4.45 -21.50
C GLU A 53 -7.30 -5.69 -21.68
N LYS A 54 -8.04 -5.75 -22.79
CA LYS A 54 -8.84 -6.95 -23.14
C LYS A 54 -7.97 -8.21 -23.30
N GLY A 55 -6.73 -8.05 -23.75
CA GLY A 55 -5.76 -9.15 -23.87
C GLY A 55 -5.24 -9.67 -22.53
N GLY A 56 -5.53 -8.97 -21.43
CA GLY A 56 -5.05 -9.31 -20.10
C GLY A 56 -3.71 -8.69 -19.76
N GLY A 57 -2.98 -9.31 -18.85
CA GLY A 57 -1.70 -8.86 -18.33
C GLY A 57 -1.54 -9.20 -16.86
N THR A 58 -0.62 -8.53 -16.17
CA THR A 58 -0.36 -8.80 -14.76
C THR A 58 -0.72 -7.59 -13.89
N VAL A 59 -1.40 -7.87 -12.79
CA VAL A 59 -1.64 -6.92 -11.69
C VAL A 59 -0.69 -7.25 -10.56
N TYR A 60 0.17 -6.30 -10.19
CA TYR A 60 1.10 -6.43 -9.08
C TYR A 60 0.60 -5.63 -7.87
N ASP A 61 0.55 -6.27 -6.70
CA ASP A 61 0.28 -5.63 -5.41
C ASP A 61 1.56 -5.72 -4.56
N ILE A 62 2.31 -4.61 -4.51
CA ILE A 62 3.60 -4.51 -3.82
C ILE A 62 3.37 -4.17 -2.35
N GLY A 63 3.82 -5.04 -1.46
CA GLY A 63 3.46 -5.00 -0.05
C GLY A 63 2.01 -5.44 0.16
N CYS A 64 1.62 -6.55 -0.49
CA CYS A 64 0.23 -7.02 -0.49
C CYS A 64 -0.29 -7.44 0.90
N SER A 65 0.58 -7.60 1.88
CA SER A 65 0.26 -7.91 3.27
C SER A 65 -0.69 -9.11 3.41
N THR A 66 -1.92 -8.90 3.82
CA THR A 66 -2.94 -9.95 3.96
C THR A 66 -3.79 -10.14 2.69
N GLY A 67 -3.47 -9.44 1.58
CA GLY A 67 -4.06 -9.62 0.26
C GLY A 67 -5.38 -8.87 0.02
N ASN A 68 -5.69 -7.82 0.76
CA ASN A 68 -6.96 -7.10 0.60
C ASN A 68 -7.14 -6.51 -0.81
N THR A 69 -6.13 -5.81 -1.30
CA THR A 69 -6.14 -5.17 -2.63
C THR A 69 -6.15 -6.22 -3.73
N LEU A 70 -5.28 -7.22 -3.62
CA LEU A 70 -5.17 -8.29 -4.61
C LEU A 70 -6.49 -9.04 -4.79
N LEU A 71 -7.14 -9.44 -3.68
CA LEU A 71 -8.47 -10.06 -3.70
C LEU A 71 -9.54 -9.16 -4.30
N GLY A 72 -9.46 -7.85 -4.04
CA GLY A 72 -10.33 -6.86 -4.67
C GLY A 72 -10.20 -6.86 -6.20
N PHE A 73 -8.97 -6.84 -6.73
CA PHE A 73 -8.72 -6.94 -8.18
C PHE A 73 -9.19 -8.26 -8.75
N MET A 74 -8.93 -9.38 -8.07
CA MET A 74 -9.38 -10.71 -8.51
C MET A 74 -10.90 -10.78 -8.62
N ALA A 75 -11.63 -10.16 -7.70
CA ALA A 75 -13.10 -10.15 -7.71
C ALA A 75 -13.67 -9.19 -8.78
N ALA A 76 -13.03 -8.04 -9.01
CA ALA A 76 -13.55 -6.99 -9.89
C ALA A 76 -13.13 -7.16 -11.37
N THR A 77 -12.07 -7.93 -11.65
CA THR A 77 -11.61 -8.15 -13.02
C THR A 77 -12.59 -9.06 -13.78
N PRO A 78 -13.06 -8.67 -14.97
CA PRO A 78 -13.94 -9.52 -15.79
C PRO A 78 -13.36 -10.91 -16.05
N ALA A 79 -14.22 -11.94 -16.07
CA ALA A 79 -13.80 -13.34 -16.20
C ALA A 79 -13.21 -13.67 -17.58
N ASP A 80 -13.55 -12.89 -18.60
CA ASP A 80 -13.07 -13.02 -19.97
C ASP A 80 -11.66 -12.42 -20.19
N ARG A 81 -11.07 -11.77 -19.18
CA ARG A 81 -9.69 -11.25 -19.23
C ARG A 81 -8.72 -12.27 -18.63
N SER A 82 -7.66 -12.59 -19.39
CA SER A 82 -6.56 -13.44 -18.92
C SER A 82 -5.59 -12.62 -18.08
N VAL A 83 -5.80 -12.59 -16.76
CA VAL A 83 -5.01 -11.75 -15.83
C VAL A 83 -4.33 -12.63 -14.80
N THR A 84 -3.02 -12.41 -14.61
CA THR A 84 -2.25 -12.93 -13.49
C THR A 84 -2.23 -11.90 -12.36
N PHE A 85 -2.40 -12.34 -11.13
CA PHE A 85 -2.38 -11.50 -9.94
C PHE A 85 -1.18 -11.86 -9.08
N VAL A 86 -0.24 -10.94 -8.90
CA VAL A 86 1.01 -11.17 -8.17
C VAL A 86 1.05 -10.30 -6.93
N GLY A 87 1.06 -10.94 -5.76
CA GLY A 87 1.32 -10.26 -4.49
C GLY A 87 2.80 -10.37 -4.14
N ILE A 88 3.44 -9.24 -3.80
CA ILE A 88 4.83 -9.19 -3.34
C ILE A 88 4.83 -8.85 -1.86
N GLU A 89 5.29 -9.79 -1.00
CA GLU A 89 5.27 -9.62 0.46
C GLU A 89 6.45 -10.34 1.12
N PRO A 90 7.46 -9.62 1.61
CA PRO A 90 8.63 -10.22 2.26
C PRO A 90 8.29 -10.90 3.60
N SER A 91 7.30 -10.40 4.35
CA SER A 91 6.92 -10.97 5.64
C SER A 91 6.25 -12.33 5.47
N ALA A 92 6.88 -13.40 5.95
CA ALA A 92 6.31 -14.75 5.89
C ALA A 92 4.95 -14.86 6.60
N PRO A 93 4.73 -14.33 7.83
CA PRO A 93 3.41 -14.40 8.49
C PRO A 93 2.30 -13.67 7.73
N MET A 94 2.60 -12.53 7.09
CA MET A 94 1.66 -11.80 6.24
C MET A 94 1.34 -12.61 4.98
N ARG A 95 2.38 -13.11 4.30
CA ARG A 95 2.27 -13.91 3.09
C ARG A 95 1.47 -15.20 3.31
N ASP A 96 1.68 -15.89 4.45
CA ASP A 96 0.94 -17.11 4.81
C ASP A 96 -0.56 -16.82 5.02
N LYS A 97 -0.90 -15.67 5.61
CA LYS A 97 -2.29 -15.24 5.75
C LYS A 97 -2.89 -14.88 4.39
N CYS A 98 -2.14 -14.19 3.54
CA CYS A 98 -2.53 -13.89 2.16
C CYS A 98 -2.78 -15.17 1.37
N ALA A 99 -1.84 -16.12 1.38
CA ALA A 99 -1.95 -17.40 0.66
C ALA A 99 -3.23 -18.18 1.02
N LYS A 100 -3.56 -18.26 2.31
CA LYS A 100 -4.80 -18.90 2.77
C LYS A 100 -6.06 -18.23 2.22
N ARG A 101 -6.06 -16.91 2.10
CA ARG A 101 -7.19 -16.15 1.57
C ARG A 101 -7.29 -16.29 0.06
N LEU A 102 -6.16 -16.25 -0.66
CA LEU A 102 -6.12 -16.46 -2.11
C LEU A 102 -6.58 -17.86 -2.48
N ALA A 103 -6.16 -18.89 -1.74
CA ALA A 103 -6.57 -20.27 -1.97
C ALA A 103 -8.10 -20.49 -1.83
N ALA A 104 -8.79 -19.64 -1.08
CA ALA A 104 -10.25 -19.66 -0.94
C ALA A 104 -10.99 -18.88 -2.06
N SER A 105 -10.26 -18.22 -2.96
CA SER A 105 -10.81 -17.45 -4.08
C SER A 105 -11.10 -18.36 -5.28
N GLU A 106 -12.14 -18.04 -6.04
CA GLU A 106 -12.47 -18.74 -7.30
C GLU A 106 -11.36 -18.62 -8.36
N ARG A 107 -10.48 -17.61 -8.24
CA ARG A 107 -9.35 -17.35 -9.13
C ARG A 107 -7.99 -17.73 -8.52
N ALA A 108 -7.96 -18.63 -7.55
CA ALA A 108 -6.73 -19.04 -6.87
C ALA A 108 -5.59 -19.42 -7.83
N ASN A 109 -5.92 -20.09 -8.94
CA ASN A 109 -4.95 -20.54 -9.96
C ASN A 109 -4.32 -19.39 -10.77
N ALA A 110 -4.87 -18.18 -10.70
CA ALA A 110 -4.35 -16.99 -11.38
C ALA A 110 -3.54 -16.10 -10.42
N ALA A 111 -3.31 -16.53 -9.18
CA ALA A 111 -2.62 -15.76 -8.15
C ALA A 111 -1.26 -16.37 -7.80
N GLU A 112 -0.24 -15.52 -7.70
CA GLU A 112 1.11 -15.85 -7.28
C GLU A 112 1.52 -14.99 -6.08
N LEU A 113 2.43 -15.51 -5.24
CA LEU A 113 3.03 -14.76 -4.15
C LEU A 113 4.55 -14.83 -4.22
N TRP A 114 5.19 -13.65 -4.27
CA TRP A 114 6.63 -13.50 -4.26
C TRP A 114 7.09 -13.03 -2.87
N SER A 115 8.28 -13.48 -2.46
CA SER A 115 8.81 -13.22 -1.11
C SER A 115 9.98 -12.23 -1.07
N GLN A 116 10.48 -11.82 -2.23
CA GLN A 116 11.59 -10.86 -2.29
C GLN A 116 11.14 -9.45 -1.91
N PRO A 117 11.98 -8.66 -1.22
CA PRO A 117 11.79 -7.21 -1.12
C PRO A 117 11.74 -6.59 -2.51
N ILE A 118 10.97 -5.51 -2.67
CA ILE A 118 10.83 -4.83 -3.97
C ILE A 118 12.14 -4.25 -4.47
N GLU A 119 13.04 -3.87 -3.56
CA GLU A 119 14.36 -3.32 -3.86
C GLU A 119 15.30 -4.34 -4.50
N ASP A 120 15.00 -5.64 -4.35
CA ASP A 120 15.78 -6.76 -4.88
C ASP A 120 15.23 -7.27 -6.23
N LEU A 121 14.20 -6.63 -6.78
CA LEU A 121 13.57 -7.01 -8.05
C LEU A 121 14.05 -6.09 -9.17
N ASP A 122 14.46 -6.71 -10.29
CA ASP A 122 14.92 -5.98 -11.49
C ASP A 122 13.74 -5.56 -12.38
N ARG A 123 12.64 -6.29 -12.37
CA ARG A 123 11.48 -6.05 -13.24
C ARG A 123 10.21 -6.77 -12.75
N LEU A 124 9.06 -6.28 -13.23
CA LEU A 124 7.73 -6.87 -13.04
C LEU A 124 7.14 -7.22 -14.41
N PRO A 125 7.32 -8.47 -14.90
CA PRO A 125 6.94 -8.84 -16.26
C PRO A 125 5.47 -8.62 -16.58
N ASP A 126 5.14 -8.13 -17.78
CA ASP A 126 3.80 -7.99 -18.33
C ASP A 126 2.85 -7.10 -17.47
N ALA A 127 3.40 -6.13 -16.73
CA ALA A 127 2.63 -5.31 -15.81
C ALA A 127 1.65 -4.39 -16.54
N SER A 128 0.36 -4.56 -16.29
CA SER A 128 -0.70 -3.63 -16.70
C SER A 128 -1.05 -2.65 -15.58
N VAL A 129 -1.07 -3.15 -14.33
CA VAL A 129 -1.35 -2.37 -13.14
C VAL A 129 -0.35 -2.73 -12.06
N ILE A 130 0.23 -1.72 -11.43
CA ILE A 130 1.03 -1.87 -10.23
C ILE A 130 0.33 -1.10 -9.10
N VAL A 131 0.18 -1.74 -7.96
CA VAL A 131 -0.39 -1.11 -6.76
C VAL A 131 0.65 -1.11 -5.66
N MET A 132 0.77 0.01 -4.96
CA MET A 132 1.66 0.19 -3.81
C MET A 132 0.94 1.04 -2.75
N LEU A 133 0.10 0.39 -1.93
CA LEU A 133 -0.68 1.09 -0.92
C LEU A 133 0.00 1.06 0.44
N TYR A 134 0.47 2.22 0.87
CA TYR A 134 1.16 2.42 2.16
C TYR A 134 2.42 1.56 2.32
N THR A 135 3.11 1.31 1.22
CA THR A 135 4.29 0.43 1.14
C THR A 135 5.58 1.22 0.90
N LEU A 136 5.60 2.15 -0.07
CA LEU A 136 6.81 2.89 -0.44
C LEU A 136 7.39 3.68 0.73
N GLN A 137 6.57 4.13 1.66
CA GLN A 137 7.01 4.82 2.88
C GLN A 137 7.89 3.96 3.81
N PHE A 138 7.90 2.63 3.65
CA PHE A 138 8.76 1.68 4.35
C PHE A 138 10.05 1.36 3.59
N VAL A 139 10.08 1.64 2.29
CA VAL A 139 11.31 1.59 1.48
C VAL A 139 12.21 2.76 1.88
N ARG A 140 13.49 2.50 2.07
CA ARG A 140 14.44 3.58 2.41
C ARG A 140 14.45 4.65 1.33
N PRO A 141 14.48 5.96 1.67
CA PRO A 141 14.45 7.05 0.69
C PRO A 141 15.46 6.91 -0.44
N LEU A 142 16.66 6.38 -0.14
CA LEU A 142 17.72 6.14 -1.12
C LEU A 142 17.31 5.20 -2.28
N HIS A 143 16.39 4.28 -2.05
CA HIS A 143 15.98 3.28 -3.03
C HIS A 143 14.68 3.62 -3.76
N ARG A 144 13.89 4.63 -3.29
CA ARG A 144 12.55 4.91 -3.83
C ARG A 144 12.54 5.29 -5.29
N SER A 145 13.46 6.15 -5.72
CA SER A 145 13.56 6.56 -7.14
C SER A 145 13.86 5.36 -8.03
N ALA A 146 14.76 4.46 -7.62
CA ALA A 146 15.06 3.24 -8.38
C ALA A 146 13.86 2.29 -8.45
N VAL A 147 13.14 2.11 -7.34
CA VAL A 147 11.90 1.29 -7.29
C VAL A 147 10.83 1.87 -8.22
N LEU A 148 10.60 3.18 -8.20
CA LEU A 148 9.60 3.82 -9.07
C LEU A 148 10.00 3.80 -10.55
N ALA A 149 11.29 3.96 -10.86
CA ALA A 149 11.79 3.80 -12.22
C ALA A 149 11.61 2.35 -12.73
N MET A 150 11.93 1.35 -11.90
CA MET A 150 11.69 -0.07 -12.21
C MET A 150 10.20 -0.34 -12.44
N CYS A 151 9.31 0.21 -11.62
CA CYS A 151 7.86 0.11 -11.82
C CYS A 151 7.43 0.71 -13.17
N PHE A 152 7.93 1.92 -13.49
CA PHE A 152 7.64 2.58 -14.76
C PHE A 152 8.10 1.74 -15.95
N GLU A 153 9.36 1.28 -15.94
CA GLU A 153 9.92 0.45 -17.02
C GLU A 153 9.13 -0.85 -17.21
N SER A 154 8.70 -1.46 -16.10
CA SER A 154 7.94 -2.72 -16.10
C SER A 154 6.53 -2.61 -16.65
N LEU A 155 5.89 -1.46 -16.52
CA LEU A 155 4.53 -1.23 -17.02
C LEU A 155 4.49 -1.25 -18.55
N LYS A 156 3.44 -1.84 -19.09
CA LYS A 156 3.05 -1.67 -20.51
C LYS A 156 2.71 -0.20 -20.80
N PRO A 157 2.89 0.27 -22.06
CA PRO A 157 2.28 1.54 -22.46
C PRO A 157 0.78 1.55 -22.15
N GLY A 158 0.29 2.64 -21.60
CA GLY A 158 -1.10 2.74 -21.13
C GLY A 158 -1.37 2.08 -19.77
N GLY A 159 -0.40 1.43 -19.15
CA GLY A 159 -0.53 0.89 -17.79
C GLY A 159 -0.41 1.95 -16.70
N CYS A 160 -0.70 1.59 -15.45
CA CYS A 160 -0.69 2.55 -14.34
C CYS A 160 -0.06 2.01 -13.06
N LEU A 161 0.45 2.96 -12.26
CA LEU A 161 0.80 2.78 -10.85
C LEU A 161 -0.25 3.49 -9.98
N LEU A 162 -0.79 2.79 -8.99
CA LEU A 162 -1.64 3.33 -7.93
C LEU A 162 -0.83 3.36 -6.64
N LEU A 163 -0.42 4.57 -6.21
CA LEU A 163 0.45 4.79 -5.05
C LEU A 163 -0.33 5.45 -3.92
N GLY A 164 -0.48 4.76 -2.79
CA GLY A 164 -1.06 5.32 -1.57
C GLY A 164 -0.01 5.53 -0.49
N GLU A 165 0.06 6.73 0.09
CA GLU A 165 1.09 7.11 1.05
C GLU A 165 0.54 7.97 2.19
N LYS A 166 1.14 7.81 3.36
CA LYS A 166 1.10 8.85 4.38
C LYS A 166 2.04 9.97 3.95
N ILE A 167 1.58 11.21 4.01
CA ILE A 167 2.31 12.37 3.50
C ILE A 167 2.51 13.45 4.56
N LEU A 168 3.49 14.30 4.33
CA LEU A 168 3.65 15.57 5.02
C LEU A 168 3.08 16.71 4.16
N SER A 169 2.65 17.80 4.79
CA SER A 169 2.37 19.05 4.10
C SER A 169 3.68 19.81 3.84
N ASP A 170 3.73 20.61 2.79
CA ASP A 170 4.85 21.54 2.54
C ASP A 170 4.91 22.64 3.62
N SER A 171 3.80 22.93 4.29
CA SER A 171 3.72 23.83 5.43
C SER A 171 3.87 23.06 6.76
N SER A 172 4.85 23.45 7.59
CA SER A 172 5.05 22.86 8.91
C SER A 172 3.85 23.08 9.85
N THR A 173 3.15 24.22 9.72
CA THR A 173 1.93 24.54 10.48
C THR A 173 0.80 23.58 10.11
N LEU A 174 0.57 23.37 8.82
CA LEU A 174 -0.46 22.42 8.35
C LEU A 174 -0.09 20.98 8.67
N SER A 175 1.18 20.59 8.55
CA SER A 175 1.65 19.26 8.96
C SER A 175 1.31 18.96 10.41
N ARG A 176 1.55 19.91 11.33
CA ARG A 176 1.22 19.76 12.76
C ARG A 176 -0.29 19.57 12.94
N LEU A 177 -1.10 20.44 12.34
CA LEU A 177 -2.55 20.37 12.40
C LEU A 177 -3.08 19.02 11.87
N TYR A 178 -2.56 18.54 10.75
CA TYR A 178 -2.98 17.27 10.16
C TYR A 178 -2.62 16.06 11.04
N ILE A 179 -1.45 16.10 11.69
CA ILE A 179 -1.05 15.07 12.66
C ILE A 179 -1.99 15.06 13.87
N GLU A 180 -2.38 16.23 14.39
CA GLU A 180 -3.36 16.35 15.49
C GLU A 180 -4.71 15.77 15.09
N ARG A 181 -5.26 16.14 13.91
CA ARG A 181 -6.53 15.58 13.39
C ARG A 181 -6.44 14.07 13.18
N TYR A 182 -5.31 13.57 12.75
CA TYR A 182 -5.07 12.12 12.61
C TYR A 182 -5.02 11.41 13.98
N HIS A 183 -4.43 12.00 15.00
CA HIS A 183 -4.49 11.45 16.37
C HIS A 183 -5.92 11.39 16.89
N GLU A 184 -6.71 12.44 16.68
CA GLU A 184 -8.14 12.43 17.04
C GLU A 184 -8.95 11.37 16.28
N PHE A 185 -8.65 11.16 15.00
CA PHE A 185 -9.25 10.07 14.21
C PHE A 185 -8.98 8.71 14.87
N LYS A 186 -7.74 8.43 15.27
CA LYS A 186 -7.39 7.19 15.96
C LYS A 186 -8.10 7.05 17.31
N LEU A 187 -8.19 8.13 18.09
CA LEU A 187 -8.94 8.14 19.36
C LEU A 187 -10.40 7.78 19.14
N ARG A 188 -11.07 8.37 18.14
CA ARG A 188 -12.45 8.03 17.77
C ARG A 188 -12.61 6.57 17.34
N ASN A 189 -11.56 5.98 16.79
CA ASN A 189 -11.52 4.56 16.40
C ASN A 189 -11.07 3.64 17.55
N GLY A 190 -11.05 4.13 18.79
CA GLY A 190 -10.86 3.33 19.99
C GLY A 190 -9.41 3.04 20.39
N TYR A 191 -8.41 3.74 19.82
CA TYR A 191 -7.06 3.77 20.37
C TYR A 191 -6.97 4.74 21.56
N SER A 192 -6.16 4.40 22.55
CA SER A 192 -5.80 5.31 23.63
C SER A 192 -4.65 6.25 23.21
N HIS A 193 -4.45 7.34 23.97
CA HIS A 193 -3.29 8.22 23.77
C HIS A 193 -1.95 7.47 23.88
N THR A 194 -1.86 6.53 24.84
CA THR A 194 -0.66 5.71 25.05
C THR A 194 -0.38 4.81 23.84
N GLU A 195 -1.40 4.11 23.31
CA GLU A 195 -1.24 3.27 22.11
C GLU A 195 -0.79 4.09 20.89
N ILE A 196 -1.36 5.31 20.73
CA ILE A 196 -0.98 6.21 19.64
C ILE A 196 0.47 6.66 19.78
N ALA A 197 0.91 7.04 20.98
CA ALA A 197 2.28 7.47 21.25
C ALA A 197 3.29 6.32 21.00
N ARG A 198 3.01 5.13 21.54
CA ARG A 198 3.86 3.94 21.38
C ARG A 198 3.96 3.48 19.92
N LYS A 199 2.83 3.45 19.20
CA LYS A 199 2.84 3.11 17.77
C LYS A 199 3.62 4.13 16.95
N ARG A 200 3.56 5.43 17.30
CA ARG A 200 4.36 6.47 16.65
C ARG A 200 5.85 6.23 16.89
N GLU A 201 6.25 5.95 18.13
CA GLU A 201 7.62 5.62 18.49
C GLU A 201 8.14 4.40 17.72
N ALA A 202 7.37 3.31 17.67
CA ALA A 202 7.71 2.10 16.92
C ALA A 202 7.90 2.36 15.41
N LEU A 203 7.22 3.34 14.83
CA LEU A 203 7.28 3.68 13.40
C LEU A 203 8.31 4.77 13.07
N GLU A 204 8.92 5.42 14.05
CA GLU A 204 9.76 6.62 13.85
C GLU A 204 10.93 6.36 12.90
N ASN A 205 11.59 5.20 13.01
CA ASN A 205 12.73 4.83 12.17
C ASN A 205 12.35 3.91 11.01
N VAL A 206 11.08 3.49 10.91
CA VAL A 206 10.62 2.47 9.98
C VAL A 206 9.80 3.09 8.85
N LEU A 207 8.95 4.08 9.17
CA LEU A 207 8.09 4.76 8.23
C LEU A 207 8.55 6.19 8.00
N VAL A 208 9.00 6.49 6.79
CA VAL A 208 9.48 7.83 6.40
C VAL A 208 8.52 8.43 5.37
N PRO A 209 7.58 9.32 5.78
CA PRO A 209 6.66 9.93 4.84
C PRO A 209 7.39 11.02 4.01
N TYR A 210 7.08 11.08 2.72
CA TYR A 210 7.43 12.19 1.86
C TYR A 210 6.36 13.29 1.93
N ARG A 211 6.71 14.49 1.46
CA ARG A 211 5.73 15.55 1.19
C ARG A 211 4.91 15.21 -0.06
N ASP A 212 3.74 15.83 -0.19
CA ASP A 212 2.94 15.71 -1.42
C ASP A 212 3.75 16.11 -2.66
N SER A 213 4.47 17.24 -2.58
CA SER A 213 5.35 17.72 -3.66
C SER A 213 6.47 16.74 -4.00
N GLU A 214 7.11 16.12 -2.98
CA GLU A 214 8.17 15.13 -3.19
C GLU A 214 7.65 13.87 -3.88
N ASN A 215 6.48 13.34 -3.48
CA ASN A 215 5.87 12.19 -4.15
C ASN A 215 5.55 12.48 -5.62
N ARG A 216 4.98 13.65 -5.93
CA ARG A 216 4.71 14.07 -7.32
C ARG A 216 5.99 14.19 -8.13
N THR A 217 7.03 14.76 -7.54
CA THR A 217 8.33 14.95 -8.20
C THR A 217 8.96 13.59 -8.55
N VAL A 218 9.08 12.67 -7.60
CA VAL A 218 9.72 11.37 -7.88
C VAL A 218 8.91 10.51 -8.86
N LEU A 219 7.57 10.63 -8.88
CA LEU A 219 6.72 9.98 -9.89
C LEU A 219 6.97 10.57 -11.29
N ALA A 220 7.02 11.90 -11.41
CA ALA A 220 7.30 12.56 -12.69
C ALA A 220 8.73 12.27 -13.18
N GLU A 221 9.73 12.29 -12.29
CA GLU A 221 11.12 11.94 -12.61
C GLU A 221 11.27 10.48 -13.05
N ALA A 222 10.45 9.56 -12.53
CA ALA A 222 10.40 8.18 -13.00
C ALA A 222 9.79 8.02 -14.40
N GLY A 223 9.14 9.07 -14.95
CA GLY A 223 8.56 9.07 -16.29
C GLY A 223 7.03 9.05 -16.35
N PHE A 224 6.35 8.94 -15.22
CA PHE A 224 4.88 8.91 -15.19
C PHE A 224 4.25 10.24 -15.63
N ASN A 225 3.31 10.17 -16.58
CA ASN A 225 2.53 11.30 -17.05
C ASN A 225 1.23 10.81 -17.72
N PRO A 226 0.01 11.23 -17.29
CA PRO A 226 -0.23 12.13 -16.16
C PRO A 226 -0.02 11.48 -14.77
N VAL A 227 0.14 12.34 -13.76
CA VAL A 227 0.08 11.98 -12.35
C VAL A 227 -1.04 12.78 -11.70
N ASP A 228 -2.08 12.10 -11.23
CA ASP A 228 -3.21 12.73 -10.54
C ASP A 228 -3.38 12.23 -9.11
N GLN A 229 -3.82 13.11 -8.21
CA GLN A 229 -4.14 12.77 -6.83
C GLN A 229 -5.63 12.47 -6.72
N ILE A 230 -5.97 11.21 -6.71
CA ILE A 230 -7.35 10.73 -6.71
C ILE A 230 -8.01 10.72 -5.32
N PHE A 231 -7.21 10.78 -4.26
CA PHE A 231 -7.69 10.87 -2.89
C PHE A 231 -6.73 11.69 -2.02
N ARG A 232 -7.29 12.49 -1.12
CA ARG A 232 -6.56 13.14 -0.03
C ARG A 232 -7.41 13.25 1.22
N TRP A 233 -6.81 12.88 2.35
CA TRP A 233 -7.34 13.17 3.67
C TRP A 233 -6.19 13.61 4.57
N TYR A 234 -6.12 14.92 4.84
CA TYR A 234 -5.03 15.55 5.60
C TYR A 234 -3.64 15.04 5.21
N ASN A 235 -3.09 14.08 5.99
CA ASN A 235 -1.77 13.48 5.81
C ASN A 235 -1.81 12.09 5.17
N PHE A 236 -2.82 11.77 4.37
CA PHE A 236 -2.93 10.58 3.53
C PHE A 236 -3.29 10.99 2.11
N ALA A 237 -2.64 10.38 1.14
CA ALA A 237 -2.91 10.62 -0.27
C ALA A 237 -2.86 9.32 -1.07
N VAL A 238 -3.59 9.30 -2.20
CA VAL A 238 -3.47 8.26 -3.23
C VAL A 238 -3.29 8.95 -4.57
N TYR A 239 -2.32 8.47 -5.33
CA TYR A 239 -1.98 8.95 -6.66
C TYR A 239 -2.26 7.87 -7.69
N LEU A 240 -2.78 8.28 -8.85
CA LEU A 240 -2.82 7.51 -10.08
C LEU A 240 -1.75 8.08 -11.01
N ALA A 241 -0.80 7.27 -11.40
CA ALA A 241 0.31 7.63 -12.26
C ALA A 241 0.34 6.72 -13.50
N VAL A 242 0.31 7.29 -14.68
CA VAL A 242 0.14 6.56 -15.95
C VAL A 242 1.45 6.54 -16.73
N LYS A 243 1.75 5.40 -17.36
CA LYS A 243 2.77 5.29 -18.40
C LYS A 243 2.11 5.52 -19.74
N ALA A 244 2.25 6.76 -20.28
CA ALA A 244 1.72 7.12 -21.60
C ALA A 244 2.46 6.39 -22.74
#